data_cfa55608a3c07a6c8cd69c753f9c9745
#
_entry.id   cfa55608a3c07a6c8cd69c753f9c9745
#
_cell.length_a   1.000
_cell.length_b   1.000
_cell.length_c   1.000
_cell.angle_alpha   90.00
_cell.angle_beta   90.00
_cell.angle_gamma   90.00
#
_symmetry.space_group_name_H-M   'P 1'
#
loop_
_entity.id
_entity.type
_entity.pdbx_description
1 polymer ?
#
loop_
_entity_poly.entity_id
_entity_poly.type
_entity_poly.pdbx_seq_one_letter_code
_entity_poly.pdbx_strand_id
1 'polypeptide(L)'
;MRFLIQRLMHATLLLIAVSFFSFALLQLAPGDFFDAMRLNPQISQQTVNNIRAEYGLDQPLPIRYERWLRAALKGQFGVSLASNSPVGPLVAVRARNTLLLSGTATALAWLLALPIGIWSAEKRGGWADRTWGFATSTLLTVPDILLFLALLLLAVRTGWFPMGGMVSTGFDDLALADKVKDIAFHLALPALGLALAMLPVLVRHVRSAMVEALESPFLRAARGHGIPRRRLLLRYALPAASNPLISLFGFSIGSMLSASIIAEVVLSWPGLGPLLVDSILSRDLFVMVAIVMLSSVV
;
A
#
# COMPACT_ATOMS: atom_id res chain seq x y z
N MET A 1 14.15 19.49 18.25
CA MET A 1 12.89 20.23 18.14
C MET A 1 12.71 20.94 16.80
N ARG A 2 13.63 21.79 16.33
CA ARG A 2 13.52 22.53 15.05
C ARG A 2 13.27 21.60 13.84
N PHE A 3 13.96 20.46 13.76
CA PHE A 3 13.80 19.47 12.70
C PHE A 3 12.40 18.84 12.65
N LEU A 4 11.84 18.46 13.80
CA LEU A 4 10.47 17.91 13.90
C LEU A 4 9.41 18.93 13.50
N ILE A 5 9.57 20.20 13.97
CA ILE A 5 8.65 21.28 13.61
C ILE A 5 8.66 21.53 12.10
N GLN A 6 9.85 21.57 11.49
CA GLN A 6 9.98 21.75 10.04
C GLN A 6 9.34 20.61 9.27
N ARG A 7 9.55 19.35 9.69
CA ARG A 7 8.90 18.19 9.05
C ARG A 7 7.39 18.23 9.18
N LEU A 8 6.87 18.55 10.36
CA LEU A 8 5.43 18.67 10.59
C LEU A 8 4.81 19.77 9.73
N MET A 9 5.49 20.92 9.64
CA MET A 9 5.06 22.01 8.79
C MET A 9 5.01 21.64 7.30
N HIS A 10 6.07 20.94 6.79
CA HIS A 10 6.08 20.48 5.41
C HIS A 10 4.97 19.43 5.15
N ALA A 11 4.77 18.47 6.08
CA ALA A 11 3.71 17.47 5.96
C ALA A 11 2.32 18.14 5.94
N THR A 12 2.07 19.09 6.84
CA THR A 12 0.80 19.83 6.87
C THR A 12 0.56 20.61 5.58
N LEU A 13 1.57 21.32 5.08
CA LEU A 13 1.47 22.09 3.84
C LEU A 13 1.23 21.15 2.63
N LEU A 14 1.90 20.01 2.60
CA LEU A 14 1.70 18.99 1.57
C LEU A 14 0.29 18.41 1.62
N LEU A 15 -0.24 18.08 2.80
CA LEU A 15 -1.61 17.57 2.95
C LEU A 15 -2.66 18.60 2.50
N ILE A 16 -2.47 19.87 2.84
CA ILE A 16 -3.35 20.96 2.38
C ILE A 16 -3.29 21.08 0.85
N ALA A 17 -2.09 21.05 0.27
CA ALA A 17 -1.92 21.11 -1.18
C ALA A 17 -2.56 19.90 -1.88
N VAL A 18 -2.28 18.68 -1.41
CA VAL A 18 -2.86 17.45 -1.98
C VAL A 18 -4.39 17.47 -1.89
N SER A 19 -4.95 17.84 -0.73
CA SER A 19 -6.40 17.90 -0.57
C SER A 19 -7.04 18.95 -1.49
N PHE A 20 -6.43 20.13 -1.61
CA PHE A 20 -6.93 21.18 -2.52
C PHE A 20 -6.87 20.75 -3.98
N PHE A 21 -5.73 20.22 -4.43
CA PHE A 21 -5.58 19.74 -5.81
C PHE A 21 -6.51 18.57 -6.11
N SER A 22 -6.69 17.62 -5.19
CA SER A 22 -7.65 16.53 -5.35
C SER A 22 -9.06 17.07 -5.52
N PHE A 23 -9.48 18.01 -4.68
CA PHE A 23 -10.78 18.65 -4.80
C PHE A 23 -10.95 19.40 -6.13
N ALA A 24 -9.93 20.13 -6.56
CA ALA A 24 -9.94 20.91 -7.81
C ALA A 24 -9.98 19.99 -9.05
N LEU A 25 -9.12 18.96 -9.09
CA LEU A 25 -9.06 18.02 -10.21
C LEU A 25 -10.38 17.25 -10.39
N LEU A 26 -10.99 16.82 -9.29
CA LEU A 26 -12.27 16.12 -9.34
C LEU A 26 -13.41 17.01 -9.83
N GLN A 27 -13.35 18.31 -9.57
CA GLN A 27 -14.35 19.25 -10.08
C GLN A 27 -14.13 19.59 -11.57
N LEU A 28 -12.91 19.48 -12.06
CA LEU A 28 -12.60 19.65 -13.50
C LEU A 28 -12.97 18.42 -14.33
N ALA A 29 -13.12 17.26 -13.69
CA ALA A 29 -13.59 16.06 -14.36
C ALA A 29 -15.04 16.25 -14.88
N PRO A 30 -15.32 15.88 -16.14
CA PRO A 30 -16.65 16.07 -16.72
C PRO A 30 -17.68 15.20 -15.99
N GLY A 31 -18.77 15.85 -15.55
CA GLY A 31 -19.90 15.21 -14.88
C GLY A 31 -19.73 15.06 -13.36
N ASP A 32 -20.84 14.75 -12.70
CA ASP A 32 -20.87 14.52 -11.24
C ASP A 32 -21.68 13.24 -10.89
N PHE A 33 -21.70 12.88 -9.60
CA PHE A 33 -22.47 11.74 -9.09
C PHE A 33 -23.96 11.76 -9.52
N PHE A 34 -24.53 12.96 -9.65
CA PHE A 34 -25.95 13.13 -9.98
C PHE A 34 -26.27 13.02 -11.47
N ASP A 35 -25.28 12.93 -12.36
CA ASP A 35 -25.54 12.82 -13.80
C ASP A 35 -26.28 11.52 -14.14
N ALA A 36 -25.95 10.41 -13.46
CA ALA A 36 -26.68 9.16 -13.58
C ALA A 36 -28.16 9.28 -13.13
N MET A 37 -28.41 10.07 -12.08
CA MET A 37 -29.77 10.34 -11.61
C MET A 37 -30.56 11.20 -12.59
N ARG A 38 -29.92 12.16 -13.27
CA ARG A 38 -30.57 13.00 -14.29
C ARG A 38 -31.02 12.22 -15.51
N LEU A 39 -30.33 11.12 -15.83
CA LEU A 39 -30.68 10.23 -16.94
C LEU A 39 -31.85 9.29 -16.59
N ASN A 40 -32.23 9.19 -15.32
CA ASN A 40 -33.36 8.37 -14.89
C ASN A 40 -34.67 9.16 -15.01
N PRO A 41 -35.62 8.77 -15.93
CA PRO A 41 -36.89 9.48 -16.14
C PRO A 41 -37.80 9.52 -14.90
N GLN A 42 -37.58 8.65 -13.93
CA GLN A 42 -38.39 8.58 -12.69
C GLN A 42 -37.96 9.61 -11.64
N ILE A 43 -36.81 10.26 -11.82
CA ILE A 43 -36.28 11.25 -10.86
C ILE A 43 -36.47 12.65 -11.45
N SER A 44 -37.22 13.52 -10.74
CA SER A 44 -37.39 14.87 -11.19
C SER A 44 -36.07 15.69 -11.10
N GLN A 45 -35.85 16.58 -12.07
CA GLN A 45 -34.73 17.50 -12.05
C GLN A 45 -34.70 18.35 -10.76
N GLN A 46 -35.89 18.64 -10.22
CA GLN A 46 -36.01 19.40 -8.98
C GLN A 46 -35.50 18.60 -7.77
N THR A 47 -35.76 17.29 -7.72
CA THR A 47 -35.24 16.40 -6.69
C THR A 47 -33.71 16.35 -6.74
N VAL A 48 -33.10 16.21 -7.91
CA VAL A 48 -31.67 16.23 -8.09
C VAL A 48 -31.04 17.55 -7.62
N ASN A 49 -31.65 18.68 -7.98
CA ASN A 49 -31.17 20.00 -7.58
C ASN A 49 -31.27 20.22 -6.05
N ASN A 50 -32.33 19.74 -5.43
CA ASN A 50 -32.54 19.83 -3.97
C ASN A 50 -31.45 19.00 -3.24
N ILE A 51 -31.20 17.78 -3.70
CA ILE A 51 -30.14 16.93 -3.11
C ILE A 51 -28.76 17.58 -3.30
N ARG A 52 -28.44 18.14 -4.48
CA ARG A 52 -27.20 18.88 -4.71
C ARG A 52 -27.03 20.06 -3.75
N ALA A 53 -28.08 20.83 -3.52
CA ALA A 53 -28.08 21.95 -2.59
C ALA A 53 -27.90 21.50 -1.14
N GLU A 54 -28.54 20.40 -0.73
CA GLU A 54 -28.38 19.80 0.60
C GLU A 54 -26.93 19.41 0.88
N TYR A 55 -26.23 18.79 -0.09
CA TYR A 55 -24.81 18.48 0.01
C TYR A 55 -23.89 19.68 -0.30
N GLY A 56 -24.45 20.86 -0.60
CA GLY A 56 -23.71 22.10 -0.91
C GLY A 56 -22.86 22.02 -2.17
N LEU A 57 -23.22 21.14 -3.12
CA LEU A 57 -22.47 20.92 -4.36
C LEU A 57 -22.77 21.98 -5.43
N ASP A 58 -23.72 22.85 -5.19
CA ASP A 58 -24.09 24.02 -5.98
C ASP A 58 -23.15 25.22 -5.73
N GLN A 59 -22.37 25.17 -4.64
CA GLN A 59 -21.52 26.28 -4.25
C GLN A 59 -20.16 26.29 -5.00
N PRO A 60 -19.53 27.48 -5.16
CA PRO A 60 -18.20 27.62 -5.73
C PRO A 60 -17.15 26.77 -5.00
N LEU A 61 -16.17 26.22 -5.75
CA LEU A 61 -15.11 25.34 -5.24
C LEU A 61 -14.44 25.86 -3.96
N PRO A 62 -14.03 27.14 -3.84
CA PRO A 62 -13.35 27.62 -2.63
C PRO A 62 -14.21 27.46 -1.36
N ILE A 63 -15.51 27.74 -1.46
CA ILE A 63 -16.44 27.65 -0.34
C ILE A 63 -16.67 26.19 0.06
N ARG A 64 -16.80 25.30 -0.93
CA ARG A 64 -16.95 23.85 -0.70
C ARG A 64 -15.70 23.28 -0.03
N TYR A 65 -14.52 23.63 -0.52
CA TYR A 65 -13.25 23.18 0.03
C TYR A 65 -13.06 23.69 1.46
N GLU A 66 -13.29 24.97 1.72
CA GLU A 66 -13.18 25.54 3.06
C GLU A 66 -14.12 24.85 4.07
N ARG A 67 -15.37 24.64 3.70
CA ARG A 67 -16.36 23.93 4.53
C ARG A 67 -15.92 22.50 4.82
N TRP A 68 -15.49 21.80 3.80
CA TRP A 68 -14.99 20.43 3.94
C TRP A 68 -13.72 20.38 4.81
N LEU A 69 -12.76 21.28 4.60
CA LEU A 69 -11.53 21.34 5.39
C LEU A 69 -11.81 21.59 6.88
N ARG A 70 -12.72 22.52 7.18
CA ARG A 70 -13.15 22.75 8.57
C ARG A 70 -13.82 21.52 9.20
N ALA A 71 -14.60 20.78 8.44
CA ALA A 71 -15.22 19.54 8.90
C ALA A 71 -14.17 18.43 9.09
N ALA A 72 -13.24 18.28 8.14
CA ALA A 72 -12.16 17.29 8.19
C ALA A 72 -11.24 17.48 9.40
N LEU A 73 -10.94 18.73 9.79
CA LEU A 73 -10.21 19.06 11.03
C LEU A 73 -10.93 18.60 12.30
N LYS A 74 -12.24 18.37 12.24
CA LYS A 74 -13.06 17.80 13.33
C LYS A 74 -13.27 16.30 13.19
N GLY A 75 -12.58 15.64 12.25
CA GLY A 75 -12.74 14.21 11.95
C GLY A 75 -13.96 13.86 11.11
N GLN A 76 -14.65 14.85 10.54
CA GLN A 76 -15.84 14.68 9.69
C GLN A 76 -15.44 14.82 8.22
N PHE A 77 -15.19 13.70 7.56
CA PHE A 77 -14.74 13.67 6.15
C PHE A 77 -15.89 13.75 5.14
N GLY A 78 -17.13 13.90 5.61
CA GLY A 78 -18.35 13.94 4.77
C GLY A 78 -19.09 12.62 4.76
N VAL A 79 -20.08 12.55 3.86
CA VAL A 79 -20.92 11.37 3.64
C VAL A 79 -20.66 10.87 2.21
N SER A 80 -20.46 9.57 2.06
CA SER A 80 -20.37 8.91 0.75
C SER A 80 -21.71 9.04 0.03
N LEU A 81 -21.69 9.58 -1.18
CA LEU A 81 -22.88 9.71 -2.01
C LEU A 81 -23.33 8.37 -2.58
N ALA A 82 -22.37 7.46 -2.81
CA ALA A 82 -22.66 6.15 -3.38
C ALA A 82 -23.23 5.16 -2.35
N SER A 83 -22.71 5.16 -1.11
CA SER A 83 -23.14 4.23 -0.06
C SER A 83 -24.04 4.86 1.02
N ASN A 84 -24.29 6.17 0.94
CA ASN A 84 -25.06 6.95 1.92
C ASN A 84 -24.59 6.71 3.37
N SER A 85 -23.27 6.63 3.57
CA SER A 85 -22.64 6.31 4.86
C SER A 85 -21.52 7.30 5.20
N PRO A 86 -21.19 7.51 6.50
CA PRO A 86 -20.08 8.39 6.88
C PRO A 86 -18.75 7.88 6.31
N VAL A 87 -18.00 8.78 5.65
CA VAL A 87 -16.73 8.45 4.98
C VAL A 87 -15.64 7.99 5.97
N GLY A 88 -15.56 8.61 7.15
CA GLY A 88 -14.54 8.27 8.15
C GLY A 88 -14.50 6.79 8.52
N PRO A 89 -15.59 6.21 9.06
CA PRO A 89 -15.67 4.78 9.38
C PRO A 89 -15.44 3.86 8.17
N LEU A 90 -16.01 4.22 7.00
CA LEU A 90 -15.85 3.45 5.77
C LEU A 90 -14.37 3.34 5.37
N VAL A 91 -13.67 4.47 5.31
CA VAL A 91 -12.25 4.52 4.96
C VAL A 91 -11.38 3.87 6.04
N ALA A 92 -11.70 4.04 7.33
CA ALA A 92 -10.94 3.44 8.43
C ALA A 92 -10.94 1.90 8.39
N VAL A 93 -12.07 1.27 8.11
CA VAL A 93 -12.16 -0.20 7.96
C VAL A 93 -11.30 -0.68 6.78
N ARG A 94 -11.40 -0.01 5.63
CA ARG A 94 -10.62 -0.35 4.43
C ARG A 94 -9.14 -0.11 4.63
N ALA A 95 -8.76 0.99 5.27
CA ALA A 95 -7.38 1.31 5.62
C ALA A 95 -6.74 0.25 6.51
N ARG A 96 -7.47 -0.23 7.53
CA ARG A 96 -7.00 -1.33 8.39
C ARG A 96 -6.69 -2.59 7.57
N ASN A 97 -7.54 -2.93 6.60
CA ASN A 97 -7.33 -4.09 5.74
C ASN A 97 -6.11 -3.91 4.82
N THR A 98 -5.93 -2.72 4.23
CA THR A 98 -4.72 -2.37 3.47
C THR A 98 -3.46 -2.42 4.32
N LEU A 99 -3.49 -1.89 5.55
CA LEU A 99 -2.36 -1.93 6.47
C LEU A 99 -2.01 -3.37 6.88
N LEU A 100 -3.01 -4.22 7.10
CA LEU A 100 -2.79 -5.64 7.39
C LEU A 100 -2.08 -6.34 6.20
N LEU A 101 -2.56 -6.12 4.98
CA LEU A 101 -1.97 -6.68 3.78
C LEU A 101 -0.55 -6.15 3.53
N SER A 102 -0.37 -4.84 3.47
CA SER A 102 0.91 -4.22 3.18
C SER A 102 1.95 -4.47 4.28
N GLY A 103 1.54 -4.47 5.55
CA GLY A 103 2.39 -4.81 6.69
C GLY A 103 2.87 -6.25 6.64
N THR A 104 1.97 -7.20 6.37
CA THR A 104 2.32 -8.62 6.21
C THR A 104 3.22 -8.84 5.00
N ALA A 105 2.92 -8.22 3.87
CA ALA A 105 3.74 -8.30 2.67
C ALA A 105 5.14 -7.71 2.89
N THR A 106 5.24 -6.56 3.58
CA THR A 106 6.52 -5.95 3.94
C THR A 106 7.34 -6.87 4.83
N ALA A 107 6.74 -7.42 5.88
CA ALA A 107 7.41 -8.37 6.76
C ALA A 107 7.91 -9.60 6.00
N LEU A 108 7.08 -10.18 5.13
CA LEU A 108 7.45 -11.33 4.30
C LEU A 108 8.57 -10.99 3.32
N ALA A 109 8.49 -9.85 2.64
CA ALA A 109 9.50 -9.41 1.68
C ALA A 109 10.88 -9.21 2.36
N TRP A 110 10.92 -8.58 3.54
CA TRP A 110 12.16 -8.39 4.29
C TRP A 110 12.69 -9.69 4.89
N LEU A 111 11.82 -10.57 5.37
CA LEU A 111 12.18 -11.89 5.88
C LEU A 111 12.89 -12.73 4.80
N LEU A 112 12.48 -12.58 3.53
CA LEU A 112 13.11 -13.24 2.39
C LEU A 112 14.32 -12.46 1.86
N ALA A 113 14.24 -11.15 1.74
CA ALA A 113 15.27 -10.32 1.13
C ALA A 113 16.58 -10.30 1.94
N LEU A 114 16.48 -10.24 3.27
CA LEU A 114 17.67 -10.21 4.13
C LEU A 114 18.56 -11.44 3.95
N PRO A 115 18.09 -12.68 4.13
CA PRO A 115 18.93 -13.86 3.98
C PRO A 115 19.42 -14.03 2.54
N ILE A 116 18.58 -13.78 1.54
CA ILE A 116 18.95 -13.89 0.12
C ILE A 116 20.04 -12.87 -0.23
N GLY A 117 19.84 -11.61 0.14
CA GLY A 117 20.79 -10.53 -0.15
C GLY A 117 22.13 -10.71 0.57
N ILE A 118 22.10 -11.12 1.85
CA ILE A 118 23.32 -11.45 2.62
C ILE A 118 24.07 -12.61 1.97
N TRP A 119 23.37 -13.68 1.61
CA TRP A 119 23.99 -14.85 0.98
C TRP A 119 24.57 -14.53 -0.40
N SER A 120 23.85 -13.76 -1.20
CA SER A 120 24.34 -13.27 -2.50
C SER A 120 25.61 -12.41 -2.35
N ALA A 121 25.63 -11.50 -1.37
CA ALA A 121 26.81 -10.65 -1.09
C ALA A 121 28.01 -11.47 -0.62
N GLU A 122 27.77 -12.45 0.24
CA GLU A 122 28.79 -13.35 0.77
C GLU A 122 29.45 -14.20 -0.32
N LYS A 123 28.65 -14.66 -1.29
CA LYS A 123 29.09 -15.50 -2.43
C LYS A 123 29.21 -14.68 -3.72
N ARG A 124 29.60 -13.42 -3.61
CA ARG A 124 29.74 -12.51 -4.75
C ARG A 124 30.51 -13.15 -5.92
N GLY A 125 29.92 -13.11 -7.11
CA GLY A 125 30.46 -13.73 -8.33
C GLY A 125 30.30 -15.24 -8.41
N GLY A 126 29.84 -15.90 -7.33
CA GLY A 126 29.55 -17.34 -7.30
C GLY A 126 28.19 -17.68 -7.90
N TRP A 127 27.86 -18.99 -7.91
CA TRP A 127 26.60 -19.48 -8.47
C TRP A 127 25.38 -18.91 -7.76
N ALA A 128 25.39 -18.84 -6.42
CA ALA A 128 24.29 -18.30 -5.64
C ALA A 128 23.99 -16.84 -6.02
N ASP A 129 25.03 -16.01 -6.16
CA ASP A 129 24.88 -14.61 -6.58
C ASP A 129 24.32 -14.48 -7.99
N ARG A 130 24.78 -15.32 -8.91
CA ARG A 130 24.28 -15.34 -10.30
C ARG A 130 22.83 -15.80 -10.38
N THR A 131 22.48 -16.87 -9.64
CA THR A 131 21.13 -17.43 -9.65
C THR A 131 20.12 -16.45 -9.08
N TRP A 132 20.38 -15.87 -7.90
CA TRP A 132 19.49 -14.86 -7.32
C TRP A 132 19.48 -13.57 -8.13
N GLY A 133 20.62 -13.17 -8.70
CA GLY A 133 20.69 -12.04 -9.62
C GLY A 133 19.82 -12.26 -10.86
N PHE A 134 19.86 -13.44 -11.47
CA PHE A 134 19.00 -13.80 -12.59
C PHE A 134 17.51 -13.83 -12.17
N ALA A 135 17.18 -14.54 -11.09
CA ALA A 135 15.80 -14.66 -10.62
C ALA A 135 15.16 -13.29 -10.29
N THR A 136 15.90 -12.43 -9.58
CA THR A 136 15.42 -11.08 -9.26
C THR A 136 15.33 -10.19 -10.48
N SER A 137 16.25 -10.31 -11.45
CA SER A 137 16.17 -9.55 -12.70
C SER A 137 14.98 -9.99 -13.55
N THR A 138 14.73 -11.29 -13.65
CA THR A 138 13.56 -11.83 -14.36
C THR A 138 12.27 -11.34 -13.72
N LEU A 139 12.17 -11.41 -12.38
CA LEU A 139 10.97 -10.96 -11.67
C LEU A 139 10.71 -9.46 -11.85
N LEU A 140 11.76 -8.62 -11.93
CA LEU A 140 11.63 -7.19 -12.21
C LEU A 140 11.10 -6.87 -13.61
N THR A 141 11.25 -7.76 -14.58
CA THR A 141 10.74 -7.53 -15.94
C THR A 141 9.25 -7.85 -16.07
N VAL A 142 8.69 -8.56 -15.10
CA VAL A 142 7.26 -8.89 -15.07
C VAL A 142 6.48 -7.71 -14.47
N PRO A 143 5.55 -7.08 -15.20
CA PRO A 143 4.67 -6.07 -14.61
C PRO A 143 3.87 -6.65 -13.43
N ASP A 144 3.73 -5.87 -12.36
CA ASP A 144 3.06 -6.31 -11.12
C ASP A 144 1.66 -6.88 -11.39
N ILE A 145 0.90 -6.24 -12.28
CA ILE A 145 -0.45 -6.69 -12.63
C ILE A 145 -0.44 -8.11 -13.23
N LEU A 146 0.55 -8.43 -14.07
CA LEU A 146 0.68 -9.78 -14.65
C LEU A 146 1.09 -10.80 -13.59
N LEU A 147 1.92 -10.41 -12.64
CA LEU A 147 2.27 -11.25 -11.50
C LEU A 147 1.02 -11.60 -10.66
N PHE A 148 0.20 -10.60 -10.32
CA PHE A 148 -1.04 -10.83 -9.57
C PHE A 148 -2.05 -11.67 -10.34
N LEU A 149 -2.21 -11.44 -11.65
CA LEU A 149 -3.07 -12.27 -12.50
C LEU A 149 -2.58 -13.70 -12.60
N ALA A 150 -1.27 -13.92 -12.70
CA ALA A 150 -0.69 -15.27 -12.71
C ALA A 150 -0.94 -16.01 -11.39
N LEU A 151 -0.81 -15.31 -10.25
CA LEU A 151 -1.12 -15.86 -8.92
C LEU A 151 -2.62 -16.17 -8.78
N LEU A 152 -3.49 -15.28 -9.26
CA LEU A 152 -4.94 -15.54 -9.28
C LEU A 152 -5.28 -16.76 -10.13
N LEU A 153 -4.67 -16.86 -11.33
CA LEU A 153 -4.86 -18.03 -12.20
C LEU A 153 -4.38 -19.33 -11.53
N LEU A 154 -3.26 -19.27 -10.81
CA LEU A 154 -2.76 -20.39 -10.01
C LEU A 154 -3.79 -20.80 -8.95
N ALA A 155 -4.35 -19.84 -8.19
CA ALA A 155 -5.37 -20.11 -7.18
C ALA A 155 -6.61 -20.76 -7.80
N VAL A 156 -7.12 -20.20 -8.92
CA VAL A 156 -8.30 -20.73 -9.64
C VAL A 156 -8.06 -22.17 -10.13
N ARG A 157 -6.87 -22.46 -10.70
CA ARG A 157 -6.59 -23.79 -11.28
C ARG A 157 -6.29 -24.85 -10.25
N THR A 158 -5.68 -24.47 -9.13
CA THR A 158 -5.22 -25.45 -8.13
C THR A 158 -6.18 -25.59 -6.95
N GLY A 159 -6.98 -24.58 -6.67
CA GLY A 159 -7.81 -24.52 -5.45
C GLY A 159 -6.99 -24.42 -4.16
N TRP A 160 -5.68 -24.15 -4.24
CA TRP A 160 -4.80 -24.08 -3.06
C TRP A 160 -5.00 -22.83 -2.23
N PHE A 161 -5.51 -21.77 -2.83
CA PHE A 161 -5.77 -20.50 -2.17
C PHE A 161 -7.16 -19.99 -2.51
N PRO A 162 -7.78 -19.17 -1.62
CA PRO A 162 -9.01 -18.48 -1.94
C PRO A 162 -8.82 -17.56 -3.17
N MET A 163 -9.85 -17.45 -4.00
CA MET A 163 -9.82 -16.64 -5.23
C MET A 163 -9.99 -15.14 -4.95
N GLY A 164 -10.33 -14.75 -3.73
CA GLY A 164 -10.53 -13.36 -3.31
C GLY A 164 -11.28 -13.26 -1.98
N GLY A 165 -11.54 -12.01 -1.57
CA GLY A 165 -12.15 -11.73 -0.28
C GLY A 165 -11.15 -11.76 0.88
N MET A 166 -11.64 -11.44 2.07
CA MET A 166 -10.86 -11.46 3.31
C MET A 166 -11.20 -12.65 4.20
N VAL A 167 -12.39 -13.21 4.03
CA VAL A 167 -12.96 -14.27 4.88
C VAL A 167 -13.85 -15.20 4.07
N SER A 168 -14.01 -16.43 4.54
CA SER A 168 -14.91 -17.43 3.96
C SER A 168 -16.38 -17.17 4.32
N THR A 169 -17.29 -17.77 3.54
CA THR A 169 -18.72 -17.85 3.91
C THR A 169 -18.88 -18.61 5.23
N GLY A 170 -19.68 -18.06 6.17
CA GLY A 170 -19.83 -18.62 7.51
C GLY A 170 -18.75 -18.23 8.52
N PHE A 171 -17.91 -17.23 8.19
CA PHE A 171 -16.84 -16.74 9.07
C PHE A 171 -17.33 -16.35 10.47
N ASP A 172 -18.54 -15.76 10.59
CA ASP A 172 -19.05 -15.29 11.86
C ASP A 172 -19.31 -16.42 12.87
N ASP A 173 -19.59 -17.63 12.38
CA ASP A 173 -19.88 -18.81 13.18
C ASP A 173 -18.60 -19.57 13.61
N LEU A 174 -17.43 -19.17 13.11
CA LEU A 174 -16.17 -19.82 13.40
C LEU A 174 -15.67 -19.50 14.83
N ALA A 175 -14.96 -20.44 15.45
CA ALA A 175 -14.20 -20.20 16.67
C ALA A 175 -13.05 -19.20 16.41
N LEU A 176 -12.59 -18.48 17.42
CA LEU A 176 -11.57 -17.44 17.28
C LEU A 176 -10.28 -17.93 16.58
N ALA A 177 -9.83 -19.14 16.90
CA ALA A 177 -8.65 -19.74 16.28
C ALA A 177 -8.85 -19.98 14.77
N ASP A 178 -10.05 -20.42 14.38
CA ASP A 178 -10.37 -20.69 12.98
C ASP A 178 -10.61 -19.38 12.20
N LYS A 179 -11.15 -18.34 12.84
CA LYS A 179 -11.21 -16.98 12.28
C LYS A 179 -9.82 -16.45 11.90
N VAL A 180 -8.83 -16.62 12.78
CA VAL A 180 -7.44 -16.19 12.51
C VAL A 180 -6.84 -16.98 11.36
N LYS A 181 -7.06 -18.30 11.33
CA LYS A 181 -6.59 -19.16 10.23
C LYS A 181 -7.23 -18.78 8.89
N ASP A 182 -8.52 -18.52 8.88
CA ASP A 182 -9.28 -18.15 7.68
C ASP A 182 -8.76 -16.82 7.10
N ILE A 183 -8.61 -15.78 7.95
CA ILE A 183 -8.00 -14.51 7.53
C ILE A 183 -6.57 -14.72 7.01
N ALA A 184 -5.74 -15.49 7.71
CA ALA A 184 -4.36 -15.76 7.29
C ALA A 184 -4.31 -16.48 5.94
N PHE A 185 -5.26 -17.38 5.69
CA PHE A 185 -5.35 -18.13 4.43
C PHE A 185 -5.75 -17.22 3.24
N HIS A 186 -6.70 -16.32 3.45
CA HIS A 186 -7.09 -15.32 2.43
C HIS A 186 -5.99 -14.27 2.21
N LEU A 187 -5.25 -13.92 3.26
CA LEU A 187 -4.15 -12.96 3.21
C LEU A 187 -2.91 -13.51 2.49
N ALA A 188 -2.71 -14.84 2.48
CA ALA A 188 -1.49 -15.49 2.03
C ALA A 188 -1.14 -15.15 0.58
N LEU A 189 -2.08 -15.30 -0.33
CA LEU A 189 -1.84 -15.06 -1.76
C LEU A 189 -1.59 -13.58 -2.09
N PRO A 190 -2.40 -12.61 -1.63
CA PRO A 190 -2.14 -11.19 -1.83
C PRO A 190 -0.82 -10.73 -1.20
N ALA A 191 -0.52 -11.17 0.02
CA ALA A 191 0.74 -10.82 0.70
C ALA A 191 1.97 -11.40 -0.01
N LEU A 192 1.87 -12.65 -0.50
CA LEU A 192 2.93 -13.27 -1.30
C LEU A 192 3.15 -12.51 -2.61
N GLY A 193 2.09 -12.13 -3.31
CA GLY A 193 2.16 -11.37 -4.55
C GLY A 193 2.88 -10.03 -4.37
N LEU A 194 2.46 -9.25 -3.39
CA LEU A 194 3.11 -7.98 -3.05
C LEU A 194 4.56 -8.17 -2.59
N ALA A 195 4.83 -9.19 -1.77
CA ALA A 195 6.19 -9.49 -1.33
C ALA A 195 7.09 -9.84 -2.52
N LEU A 196 6.62 -10.65 -3.47
CA LEU A 196 7.37 -11.02 -4.68
C LEU A 196 7.62 -9.81 -5.59
N ALA A 197 6.67 -8.90 -5.75
CA ALA A 197 6.82 -7.67 -6.52
C ALA A 197 7.97 -6.79 -5.97
N MET A 198 8.08 -6.67 -4.64
CA MET A 198 9.09 -5.84 -3.98
C MET A 198 10.43 -6.56 -3.74
N LEU A 199 10.42 -7.90 -3.68
CA LEU A 199 11.58 -8.74 -3.35
C LEU A 199 12.84 -8.41 -4.17
N PRO A 200 12.78 -8.23 -5.51
CA PRO A 200 13.95 -7.95 -6.31
C PRO A 200 14.68 -6.67 -5.90
N VAL A 201 13.92 -5.61 -5.63
CA VAL A 201 14.45 -4.30 -5.20
C VAL A 201 15.17 -4.45 -3.87
N LEU A 202 14.51 -5.08 -2.89
CA LEU A 202 15.06 -5.28 -1.55
C LEU A 202 16.33 -6.16 -1.58
N VAL A 203 16.29 -7.29 -2.28
CA VAL A 203 17.45 -8.20 -2.39
C VAL A 203 18.66 -7.47 -2.97
N ARG A 204 18.48 -6.68 -4.03
CA ARG A 204 19.57 -5.92 -4.67
C ARG A 204 20.17 -4.88 -3.74
N HIS A 205 19.34 -4.16 -2.99
CA HIS A 205 19.82 -3.16 -2.02
C HIS A 205 20.53 -3.81 -0.82
N VAL A 206 19.95 -4.86 -0.25
CA VAL A 206 20.58 -5.63 0.84
C VAL A 206 21.92 -6.17 0.39
N ARG A 207 21.99 -6.78 -0.81
CA ARG A 207 23.24 -7.28 -1.39
C ARG A 207 24.26 -6.17 -1.55
N SER A 208 23.88 -5.02 -2.12
CA SER A 208 24.79 -3.89 -2.33
C SER A 208 25.36 -3.35 -1.02
N ALA A 209 24.51 -3.10 -0.03
CA ALA A 209 24.93 -2.61 1.29
C ALA A 209 25.85 -3.61 2.02
N MET A 210 25.56 -4.90 1.90
CA MET A 210 26.38 -5.96 2.49
C MET A 210 27.73 -6.10 1.78
N VAL A 211 27.78 -5.98 0.45
CA VAL A 211 29.06 -6.00 -0.31
C VAL A 211 29.93 -4.84 0.12
N GLU A 212 29.39 -3.62 0.17
CA GLU A 212 30.12 -2.42 0.62
C GLU A 212 30.67 -2.59 2.04
N ALA A 213 29.85 -3.07 2.97
CA ALA A 213 30.28 -3.37 4.33
C ALA A 213 31.42 -4.39 4.36
N LEU A 214 31.30 -5.51 3.63
CA LEU A 214 32.30 -6.59 3.60
C LEU A 214 33.64 -6.17 2.99
N GLU A 215 33.65 -5.16 2.13
CA GLU A 215 34.85 -4.59 1.51
C GLU A 215 35.50 -3.49 2.37
N SER A 216 34.90 -3.10 3.48
CA SER A 216 35.45 -2.07 4.38
C SER A 216 36.76 -2.52 5.03
N PRO A 217 37.71 -1.58 5.29
CA PRO A 217 39.00 -1.92 5.90
C PRO A 217 38.88 -2.62 7.24
N PHE A 218 37.92 -2.21 8.07
CA PHE A 218 37.75 -2.81 9.41
C PHE A 218 37.23 -4.25 9.34
N LEU A 219 36.39 -4.60 8.39
CA LEU A 219 35.91 -5.97 8.20
C LEU A 219 36.99 -6.86 7.57
N ARG A 220 37.86 -6.29 6.70
CA ARG A 220 39.03 -7.00 6.22
C ARG A 220 40.00 -7.31 7.35
N ALA A 221 40.25 -6.35 8.24
CA ALA A 221 41.07 -6.58 9.43
C ALA A 221 40.47 -7.63 10.37
N ALA A 222 39.16 -7.53 10.66
CA ALA A 222 38.41 -8.50 11.47
C ALA A 222 38.50 -9.93 10.92
N ARG A 223 38.46 -10.08 9.59
CA ARG A 223 38.69 -11.37 8.91
C ARG A 223 40.10 -11.88 9.10
N GLY A 224 41.11 -10.99 9.02
CA GLY A 224 42.52 -11.33 9.25
C GLY A 224 42.78 -11.82 10.68
N HIS A 225 42.03 -11.36 11.67
CA HIS A 225 42.11 -11.85 13.06
C HIS A 225 41.35 -13.18 13.29
N GLY A 226 40.88 -13.86 12.24
CA GLY A 226 40.29 -15.19 12.34
C GLY A 226 38.87 -15.20 12.92
N ILE A 227 38.12 -14.08 12.90
CA ILE A 227 36.75 -14.04 13.36
C ILE A 227 35.86 -14.99 12.50
N PRO A 228 35.09 -15.92 13.14
CA PRO A 228 34.24 -16.86 12.40
C PRO A 228 33.30 -16.16 11.46
N ARG A 229 33.12 -16.69 10.25
CA ARG A 229 32.30 -16.11 9.16
C ARG A 229 30.91 -15.68 9.58
N ARG A 230 30.19 -16.54 10.31
CA ARG A 230 28.83 -16.23 10.81
C ARG A 230 28.84 -15.01 11.73
N ARG A 231 29.84 -14.91 12.63
CA ARG A 231 29.98 -13.75 13.52
C ARG A 231 30.35 -12.50 12.76
N LEU A 232 31.23 -12.62 11.74
CA LEU A 232 31.61 -11.52 10.86
C LEU A 232 30.37 -10.94 10.14
N LEU A 233 29.51 -11.80 9.56
CA LEU A 233 28.30 -11.38 8.85
C LEU A 233 27.27 -10.74 9.78
N LEU A 234 26.88 -11.43 10.86
CA LEU A 234 25.73 -11.03 11.68
C LEU A 234 26.06 -9.96 12.72
N ARG A 235 27.30 -9.95 13.27
CA ARG A 235 27.67 -9.02 14.34
C ARG A 235 28.50 -7.82 13.88
N TYR A 236 29.07 -7.86 12.68
CA TYR A 236 29.91 -6.78 12.18
C TYR A 236 29.39 -6.21 10.85
N ALA A 237 29.19 -7.04 9.82
CA ALA A 237 28.80 -6.56 8.49
C ALA A 237 27.34 -6.05 8.46
N LEU A 238 26.41 -6.81 9.02
CA LEU A 238 24.99 -6.41 9.03
C LEU A 238 24.74 -5.12 9.84
N PRO A 239 25.29 -4.93 11.04
CA PRO A 239 25.20 -3.65 11.73
C PRO A 239 25.89 -2.50 10.96
N ALA A 240 27.01 -2.73 10.29
CA ALA A 240 27.66 -1.72 9.46
C ALA A 240 26.79 -1.31 8.25
N ALA A 241 26.06 -2.26 7.67
CA ALA A 241 25.11 -2.03 6.58
C ALA A 241 23.74 -1.51 7.05
N SER A 242 23.49 -1.35 8.35
CA SER A 242 22.14 -1.10 8.87
C SER A 242 21.58 0.26 8.47
N ASN A 243 22.38 1.32 8.41
CA ASN A 243 21.87 2.67 8.09
C ASN A 243 21.12 2.74 6.75
N PRO A 244 21.69 2.32 5.60
CA PRO A 244 20.95 2.30 4.35
C PRO A 244 19.77 1.31 4.38
N LEU A 245 19.87 0.20 5.12
CA LEU A 245 18.80 -0.78 5.22
C LEU A 245 17.61 -0.28 6.05
N ILE A 246 17.84 0.47 7.14
CA ILE A 246 16.78 1.11 7.93
C ILE A 246 16.04 2.16 7.09
N SER A 247 16.79 2.97 6.33
CA SER A 247 16.18 3.96 5.42
C SER A 247 15.35 3.28 4.33
N LEU A 248 15.85 2.18 3.76
CA LEU A 248 15.13 1.38 2.78
C LEU A 248 13.87 0.73 3.38
N PHE A 249 13.95 0.27 4.64
CA PHE A 249 12.79 -0.28 5.33
C PHE A 249 11.67 0.75 5.46
N GLY A 250 12.00 1.97 5.92
CA GLY A 250 11.03 3.05 5.98
C GLY A 250 10.41 3.38 4.62
N PHE A 251 11.23 3.46 3.56
CA PHE A 251 10.75 3.67 2.19
C PHE A 251 9.86 2.52 1.69
N SER A 252 10.21 1.28 2.04
CA SER A 252 9.45 0.10 1.60
C SER A 252 8.01 0.07 2.14
N ILE A 253 7.75 0.61 3.34
CA ILE A 253 6.41 0.70 3.91
C ILE A 253 5.50 1.57 3.03
N GLY A 254 5.94 2.78 2.68
CA GLY A 254 5.17 3.67 1.80
C GLY A 254 4.98 3.10 0.39
N SER A 255 6.04 2.50 -0.18
CA SER A 255 5.98 1.85 -1.49
C SER A 255 5.01 0.68 -1.52
N MET A 256 4.97 -0.16 -0.47
CA MET A 256 4.03 -1.28 -0.36
C MET A 256 2.59 -0.83 -0.25
N LEU A 257 2.31 0.25 0.47
CA LEU A 257 0.97 0.83 0.54
C LEU A 257 0.49 1.32 -0.82
N SER A 258 1.37 1.96 -1.60
CA SER A 258 1.03 2.39 -2.96
C SER A 258 0.83 1.21 -3.92
N ALA A 259 1.70 0.19 -3.85
CA ALA A 259 1.61 -1.01 -4.68
C ALA A 259 0.41 -1.89 -4.32
N SER A 260 -0.06 -1.84 -3.06
CA SER A 260 -1.19 -2.66 -2.61
C SER A 260 -2.49 -2.38 -3.35
N ILE A 261 -2.70 -1.17 -3.85
CA ILE A 261 -3.92 -0.77 -4.58
C ILE A 261 -4.20 -1.73 -5.74
N ILE A 262 -3.19 -2.03 -6.56
CA ILE A 262 -3.34 -2.94 -7.72
C ILE A 262 -3.60 -4.38 -7.25
N ALA A 263 -2.83 -4.84 -6.26
CA ALA A 263 -2.99 -6.18 -5.70
C ALA A 263 -4.38 -6.38 -5.09
N GLU A 264 -4.87 -5.39 -4.34
CA GLU A 264 -6.19 -5.41 -3.71
C GLU A 264 -7.32 -5.53 -4.74
N VAL A 265 -7.22 -4.77 -5.85
CA VAL A 265 -8.21 -4.83 -6.93
C VAL A 265 -8.16 -6.18 -7.64
N VAL A 266 -6.97 -6.64 -8.07
CA VAL A 266 -6.83 -7.87 -8.86
C VAL A 266 -7.18 -9.11 -8.05
N LEU A 267 -6.75 -9.15 -6.78
CA LEU A 267 -6.95 -10.30 -5.88
C LEU A 267 -8.20 -10.15 -4.99
N SER A 268 -9.03 -9.13 -5.26
CA SER A 268 -10.29 -8.86 -4.56
C SER A 268 -10.15 -8.73 -3.03
N TRP A 269 -9.01 -8.20 -2.55
CA TRP A 269 -8.82 -7.90 -1.14
C TRP A 269 -9.58 -6.63 -0.76
N PRO A 270 -10.45 -6.61 0.29
CA PRO A 270 -11.32 -5.48 0.59
C PRO A 270 -10.59 -4.33 1.30
N GLY A 271 -9.59 -3.75 0.65
CA GLY A 271 -8.81 -2.61 1.11
C GLY A 271 -9.24 -1.27 0.51
N LEU A 272 -8.30 -0.30 0.52
CA LEU A 272 -8.49 1.04 -0.04
C LEU A 272 -8.53 1.05 -1.57
N GLY A 273 -7.86 0.09 -2.24
CA GLY A 273 -7.80 0.00 -3.70
C GLY A 273 -9.17 -0.16 -4.34
N PRO A 274 -9.93 -1.22 -4.03
CA PRO A 274 -11.31 -1.37 -4.53
C PRO A 274 -12.20 -0.18 -4.18
N LEU A 275 -12.11 0.34 -2.94
CA LEU A 275 -12.88 1.50 -2.52
C LEU A 275 -12.54 2.75 -3.35
N LEU A 276 -11.27 2.96 -3.70
CA LEU A 276 -10.84 4.05 -4.57
C LEU A 276 -11.41 3.89 -5.97
N VAL A 277 -11.32 2.69 -6.56
CA VAL A 277 -11.86 2.42 -7.90
C VAL A 277 -13.38 2.63 -7.91
N ASP A 278 -14.10 2.09 -6.93
CA ASP A 278 -15.56 2.25 -6.81
C ASP A 278 -15.94 3.74 -6.66
N SER A 279 -15.18 4.50 -5.86
CA SER A 279 -15.44 5.92 -5.66
C SER A 279 -15.15 6.75 -6.91
N ILE A 280 -14.14 6.38 -7.72
CA ILE A 280 -13.85 7.00 -9.02
C ILE A 280 -14.99 6.73 -10.01
N LEU A 281 -15.42 5.47 -10.12
CA LEU A 281 -16.50 5.08 -11.03
C LEU A 281 -17.84 5.70 -10.67
N SER A 282 -18.13 5.81 -9.37
CA SER A 282 -19.34 6.46 -8.85
C SER A 282 -19.21 7.98 -8.69
N ARG A 283 -18.02 8.54 -8.94
CA ARG A 283 -17.73 9.98 -8.74
C ARG A 283 -17.98 10.47 -7.31
N ASP A 284 -17.69 9.64 -6.33
CA ASP A 284 -17.84 9.96 -4.91
C ASP A 284 -16.66 10.79 -4.40
N LEU A 285 -16.81 12.11 -4.53
CA LEU A 285 -15.78 13.10 -4.20
C LEU A 285 -15.21 12.93 -2.78
N PHE A 286 -16.08 12.77 -1.79
CA PHE A 286 -15.66 12.76 -0.39
C PHE A 286 -14.83 11.52 -0.04
N VAL A 287 -15.20 10.36 -0.58
CA VAL A 287 -14.44 9.11 -0.40
C VAL A 287 -13.10 9.21 -1.10
N MET A 288 -13.06 9.69 -2.37
CA MET A 288 -11.81 9.84 -3.12
C MET A 288 -10.81 10.74 -2.40
N VAL A 289 -11.25 11.94 -1.97
CA VAL A 289 -10.37 12.89 -1.27
C VAL A 289 -9.86 12.30 0.05
N ALA A 290 -10.71 11.62 0.81
CA ALA A 290 -10.32 11.00 2.07
C ALA A 290 -9.27 9.89 1.88
N ILE A 291 -9.41 9.05 0.84
CA ILE A 291 -8.43 8.00 0.51
C ILE A 291 -7.09 8.61 0.09
N VAL A 292 -7.11 9.61 -0.82
CA VAL A 292 -5.89 10.27 -1.30
C VAL A 292 -5.16 10.97 -0.16
N MET A 293 -5.88 11.67 0.73
CA MET A 293 -5.29 12.27 1.91
C MET A 293 -4.65 11.23 2.84
N LEU A 294 -5.36 10.14 3.13
CA LEU A 294 -4.83 9.08 3.99
C LEU A 294 -3.56 8.46 3.39
N SER A 295 -3.56 8.21 2.08
CA SER A 295 -2.38 7.68 1.38
C SER A 295 -1.19 8.66 1.37
N SER A 296 -1.45 9.96 1.51
CA SER A 296 -0.41 11.00 1.54
C SER A 296 0.22 11.19 2.94
N VAL A 297 -0.38 10.65 4.00
CA VAL A 297 0.14 10.71 5.38
C VAL A 297 1.25 9.69 5.61
N VAL A 298 1.29 8.64 4.82
CA VAL A 298 2.23 7.50 4.93
C VAL A 298 3.42 7.69 4.00
#